data_45a9dd9e894e1d200ebdfac3465ab83a
#
_entry.id   45a9dd9e894e1d200ebdfac3465ab83a
#
_cell.length_a   1.000
_cell.length_b   1.000
_cell.length_c   1.000
_cell.angle_alpha   90.00
_cell.angle_beta   90.00
_cell.angle_gamma   90.00
#
_symmetry.space_group_name_H-M   'P 1'
#
loop_
_entity.id
_entity.type
_entity.pdbx_description
1 polymer ?
#
loop_
_entity_poly.entity_id
_entity_poly.type
_entity_poly.pdbx_seq_one_letter_code
_entity_poly.pdbx_strand_id
1 'polypeptide(L)'
;MNDRLKIAIIGHKRIPSNEGGIEKGVEEHATRMAALGHDVTVYNRGDDHINGKEYNTERLKTYRGVRIVTVPTPRHASVPVYSFLATVHALFQHYDVISYRASGPCVMVGLAKLFGARCVASLHGFDSQRDKWGNFAKKYLAFGEKMAAKRADACLVLSEKMRRYIRETYGAEAIRFANGIDAPEKLPPREIKEKWGLEKDGYLLSLGRVEPEKGLHYLIEAFRKCKTDKKLVIAGGDSNHKYYQQLLDMAAGDERIRFIGYVKGQVIQELYSNAYMFLLPSNLEGMANTLLEAMSYGNCCLVSDIAENTEVTGDYAAIFPKGDAEKLREQLQALLDDPQRVAAMKARTAPYILENYNWDIVVEQMLRIYRGERVDYLTVLRERREKSGV
;
A
#
# COMPACT_ATOMS: atom_id res chain seq x y z
N MET A 1 -32.77 13.28 -2.72
CA MET A 1 -31.42 13.73 -3.13
C MET A 1 -30.84 12.65 -4.03
N ASN A 2 -30.18 13.05 -5.11
CA ASN A 2 -29.59 12.08 -6.04
C ASN A 2 -28.48 11.33 -5.29
N ASP A 3 -28.67 10.06 -5.03
CA ASP A 3 -27.73 9.24 -4.24
C ASP A 3 -26.41 8.94 -5.01
N ARG A 4 -26.43 9.26 -6.31
CA ARG A 4 -25.33 9.09 -7.25
C ARG A 4 -24.38 10.29 -7.23
N LEU A 5 -23.12 10.04 -6.87
CA LEU A 5 -22.03 11.03 -6.90
C LEU A 5 -21.26 10.96 -8.22
N LYS A 6 -20.81 12.13 -8.69
CA LYS A 6 -19.84 12.28 -9.78
C LYS A 6 -18.46 12.55 -9.18
N ILE A 7 -17.54 11.60 -9.30
CA ILE A 7 -16.28 11.55 -8.54
C ILE A 7 -15.09 11.62 -9.49
N ALA A 8 -14.15 12.53 -9.22
CA ALA A 8 -12.84 12.54 -9.87
C ALA A 8 -11.77 12.01 -8.90
N ILE A 9 -10.86 11.13 -9.37
CA ILE A 9 -9.70 10.65 -8.59
C ILE A 9 -8.41 11.04 -9.32
N ILE A 10 -7.55 11.80 -8.64
CA ILE A 10 -6.29 12.35 -9.16
C ILE A 10 -5.15 11.96 -8.23
N GLY A 11 -4.00 11.49 -8.75
CA GLY A 11 -2.79 11.35 -7.94
C GLY A 11 -2.17 9.96 -7.90
N HIS A 12 -2.70 9.03 -8.66
CA HIS A 12 -2.08 7.74 -8.94
C HIS A 12 -1.38 7.75 -10.31
N LYS A 13 -0.62 6.71 -10.63
CA LYS A 13 -0.03 6.59 -11.96
C LYS A 13 -1.07 6.14 -12.98
N ARG A 14 -1.59 4.93 -12.85
CA ARG A 14 -2.64 4.41 -13.74
C ARG A 14 -3.41 3.24 -13.11
N ILE A 15 -4.60 3.01 -13.64
CA ILE A 15 -5.38 1.79 -13.47
C ILE A 15 -5.82 1.27 -14.86
N PRO A 16 -5.93 -0.07 -15.10
CA PRO A 16 -5.48 -1.12 -14.19
C PRO A 16 -3.97 -1.08 -13.99
N SER A 17 -3.50 -1.55 -12.84
CA SER A 17 -2.07 -1.55 -12.51
C SER A 17 -1.66 -2.84 -11.82
N ASN A 18 -0.44 -3.28 -12.12
CA ASN A 18 0.22 -4.39 -11.43
C ASN A 18 1.25 -3.90 -10.41
N GLU A 19 1.30 -2.60 -10.12
CA GLU A 19 2.28 -2.01 -9.21
C GLU A 19 1.67 -0.96 -8.29
N GLY A 20 2.28 -0.84 -7.10
CA GLY A 20 2.02 0.26 -6.17
C GLY A 20 0.77 0.08 -5.31
N GLY A 21 0.90 0.44 -4.03
CA GLY A 21 -0.22 0.38 -3.09
C GLY A 21 -1.30 1.43 -3.36
N ILE A 22 -0.90 2.60 -3.89
CA ILE A 22 -1.84 3.69 -4.24
C ILE A 22 -2.69 3.27 -5.44
N GLU A 23 -2.06 2.71 -6.47
CA GLU A 23 -2.72 2.25 -7.69
C GLU A 23 -3.75 1.17 -7.38
N LYS A 24 -3.38 0.16 -6.60
CA LYS A 24 -4.29 -0.89 -6.13
C LYS A 24 -5.46 -0.30 -5.35
N GLY A 25 -5.21 0.60 -4.40
CA GLY A 25 -6.25 1.27 -3.64
C GLY A 25 -7.18 2.10 -4.51
N VAL A 26 -6.66 2.84 -5.51
CA VAL A 26 -7.49 3.62 -6.44
C VAL A 26 -8.33 2.70 -7.32
N GLU A 27 -7.76 1.60 -7.83
CA GLU A 27 -8.49 0.62 -8.64
C GLU A 27 -9.68 0.04 -7.87
N GLU A 28 -9.44 -0.45 -6.65
CA GLU A 28 -10.49 -1.04 -5.81
C GLU A 28 -11.57 -0.02 -5.41
N HIS A 29 -11.18 1.19 -4.99
CA HIS A 29 -12.14 2.25 -4.68
C HIS A 29 -12.99 2.62 -5.89
N ALA A 30 -12.34 2.90 -7.03
CA ALA A 30 -13.02 3.40 -8.22
C ALA A 30 -14.00 2.36 -8.79
N THR A 31 -13.56 1.11 -8.94
CA THR A 31 -14.41 0.05 -9.52
C THR A 31 -15.57 -0.34 -8.62
N ARG A 32 -15.37 -0.38 -7.29
CA ARG A 32 -16.46 -0.66 -6.34
C ARG A 32 -17.46 0.49 -6.27
N MET A 33 -17.01 1.75 -6.25
CA MET A 33 -17.91 2.90 -6.30
C MET A 33 -18.70 2.94 -7.61
N ALA A 34 -18.07 2.61 -8.75
CA ALA A 34 -18.77 2.49 -10.02
C ALA A 34 -19.81 1.37 -10.02
N ALA A 35 -19.49 0.21 -9.43
CA ALA A 35 -20.44 -0.90 -9.25
C ALA A 35 -21.63 -0.54 -8.35
N LEU A 36 -21.45 0.38 -7.40
CA LEU A 36 -22.53 0.96 -6.59
C LEU A 36 -23.34 2.05 -7.31
N GLY A 37 -23.06 2.30 -8.60
CA GLY A 37 -23.83 3.24 -9.44
C GLY A 37 -23.34 4.67 -9.46
N HIS A 38 -22.17 4.97 -8.85
CA HIS A 38 -21.56 6.30 -8.91
C HIS A 38 -20.86 6.54 -10.27
N ASP A 39 -20.78 7.81 -10.70
CA ASP A 39 -20.01 8.21 -11.90
C ASP A 39 -18.57 8.50 -11.52
N VAL A 40 -17.69 7.54 -11.75
CA VAL A 40 -16.29 7.62 -11.32
C VAL A 40 -15.36 7.83 -12.51
N THR A 41 -14.56 8.89 -12.45
CA THR A 41 -13.50 9.18 -13.42
C THR A 41 -12.15 9.16 -12.71
N VAL A 42 -11.19 8.43 -13.25
CA VAL A 42 -9.79 8.44 -12.81
C VAL A 42 -8.90 9.12 -13.83
N TYR A 43 -7.90 9.84 -13.35
CA TYR A 43 -6.94 10.55 -14.18
C TYR A 43 -5.61 9.79 -14.19
N ASN A 44 -5.40 8.98 -15.23
CA ASN A 44 -4.15 8.23 -15.40
C ASN A 44 -3.03 9.12 -15.93
N ARG A 45 -1.80 8.88 -15.46
CA ARG A 45 -0.60 9.52 -16.01
C ARG A 45 -0.21 8.87 -17.35
N GLY A 46 0.29 9.68 -18.27
CA GLY A 46 0.73 9.22 -19.59
C GLY A 46 2.15 8.68 -19.67
N ASP A 47 2.92 8.74 -18.54
CA ASP A 47 4.30 8.24 -18.47
C ASP A 47 4.39 6.70 -18.41
N ASP A 48 5.59 6.18 -18.70
CA ASP A 48 5.85 4.74 -18.70
C ASP A 48 5.95 4.16 -17.28
N HIS A 49 5.86 2.84 -17.20
CA HIS A 49 6.03 2.07 -15.95
C HIS A 49 7.46 2.25 -15.40
N ILE A 50 7.61 2.26 -14.08
CA ILE A 50 8.91 2.49 -13.43
C ILE A 50 9.94 1.40 -13.72
N ASN A 51 9.49 0.16 -13.92
CA ASN A 51 10.35 -1.01 -14.19
C ASN A 51 10.59 -1.26 -15.70
N GLY A 52 10.09 -0.37 -16.59
CA GLY A 52 10.27 -0.48 -18.02
C GLY A 52 8.96 -0.50 -18.82
N LYS A 53 9.07 -0.27 -20.12
CA LYS A 53 7.90 -0.17 -21.01
C LYS A 53 7.16 -1.51 -21.17
N GLU A 54 7.86 -2.61 -21.02
CA GLU A 54 7.33 -3.97 -21.08
C GLU A 54 6.32 -4.27 -19.97
N TYR A 55 6.32 -3.48 -18.89
CA TYR A 55 5.37 -3.58 -17.78
C TYR A 55 4.17 -2.63 -17.93
N ASN A 56 4.12 -1.82 -19.00
CA ASN A 56 2.98 -0.95 -19.23
C ASN A 56 1.69 -1.77 -19.42
N THR A 57 0.62 -1.34 -18.75
CA THR A 57 -0.72 -1.86 -19.01
C THR A 57 -1.35 -1.15 -20.21
N GLU A 58 -2.38 -1.76 -20.80
CA GLU A 58 -3.13 -1.17 -21.90
C GLU A 58 -3.74 0.18 -21.49
N ARG A 59 -3.72 1.15 -22.44
CA ARG A 59 -4.34 2.48 -22.24
C ARG A 59 -5.83 2.42 -22.56
N LEU A 60 -6.62 2.09 -21.55
CA LEU A 60 -8.07 2.00 -21.67
C LEU A 60 -8.73 3.38 -21.51
N LYS A 61 -9.90 3.55 -22.13
CA LYS A 61 -10.81 4.69 -21.88
C LYS A 61 -11.81 4.42 -20.78
N THR A 62 -12.09 3.16 -20.53
CA THR A 62 -12.99 2.67 -19.47
C THR A 62 -12.45 1.37 -18.89
N TYR A 63 -12.70 1.14 -17.61
CA TYR A 63 -12.31 -0.10 -16.94
C TYR A 63 -13.31 -0.41 -15.81
N ARG A 64 -14.00 -1.55 -15.88
CA ARG A 64 -14.99 -1.99 -14.86
C ARG A 64 -15.96 -0.87 -14.44
N GLY A 65 -16.55 -0.16 -15.42
CA GLY A 65 -17.47 0.94 -15.17
C GLY A 65 -16.85 2.29 -14.82
N VAL A 66 -15.53 2.35 -14.65
CA VAL A 66 -14.78 3.58 -14.36
C VAL A 66 -14.34 4.26 -15.67
N ARG A 67 -14.59 5.55 -15.81
CA ARG A 67 -14.06 6.37 -16.91
C ARG A 67 -12.58 6.69 -16.65
N ILE A 68 -11.75 6.57 -17.67
CA ILE A 68 -10.31 6.86 -17.59
C ILE A 68 -9.96 8.03 -18.50
N VAL A 69 -9.35 9.06 -17.92
CA VAL A 69 -8.75 10.19 -18.64
C VAL A 69 -7.23 10.07 -18.54
N THR A 70 -6.55 9.84 -19.67
CA THR A 70 -5.08 9.81 -19.69
C THR A 70 -4.54 11.21 -19.90
N VAL A 71 -3.79 11.71 -18.92
CA VAL A 71 -3.20 13.06 -18.94
C VAL A 71 -1.79 12.99 -19.51
N PRO A 72 -1.44 13.79 -20.54
CA PRO A 72 -0.06 13.88 -21.04
C PRO A 72 0.90 14.23 -19.90
N THR A 73 1.94 13.43 -19.75
CA THR A 73 2.88 13.58 -18.63
C THR A 73 4.30 13.63 -19.19
N PRO A 74 5.01 14.76 -19.09
CA PRO A 74 6.39 14.88 -19.53
C PRO A 74 7.33 14.10 -18.62
N ARG A 75 8.47 13.62 -19.16
CA ARG A 75 9.47 12.87 -18.36
C ARG A 75 10.01 13.67 -17.17
N HIS A 76 10.20 14.98 -17.37
CA HIS A 76 10.65 15.90 -16.32
C HIS A 76 9.45 16.66 -15.73
N ALA A 77 9.44 16.90 -14.42
CA ALA A 77 8.33 17.52 -13.67
C ALA A 77 6.98 16.80 -13.82
N SER A 78 7.01 15.48 -13.94
CA SER A 78 5.83 14.66 -14.25
C SER A 78 4.68 14.84 -13.26
N VAL A 79 4.94 14.86 -11.96
CA VAL A 79 3.88 14.99 -10.94
C VAL A 79 3.25 16.38 -10.92
N PRO A 80 3.99 17.51 -10.89
CA PRO A 80 3.39 18.85 -10.93
C PRO A 80 2.55 19.10 -12.18
N VAL A 81 3.09 18.78 -13.38
CA VAL A 81 2.40 19.01 -14.66
C VAL A 81 1.14 18.15 -14.77
N TYR A 82 1.25 16.86 -14.46
CA TYR A 82 0.11 15.96 -14.40
C TYR A 82 -0.97 16.48 -13.46
N SER A 83 -0.59 16.85 -12.23
CA SER A 83 -1.55 17.28 -11.21
C SER A 83 -2.28 18.56 -11.63
N PHE A 84 -1.56 19.50 -12.25
CA PHE A 84 -2.14 20.73 -12.77
C PHE A 84 -3.13 20.45 -13.92
N LEU A 85 -2.71 19.73 -14.95
CA LEU A 85 -3.56 19.44 -16.11
C LEU A 85 -4.79 18.60 -15.73
N ALA A 86 -4.63 17.59 -14.87
CA ALA A 86 -5.72 16.78 -14.37
C ALA A 86 -6.73 17.63 -13.59
N THR A 87 -6.24 18.51 -12.70
CA THR A 87 -7.11 19.39 -11.91
C THR A 87 -7.86 20.38 -12.79
N VAL A 88 -7.17 21.07 -13.71
CA VAL A 88 -7.82 22.02 -14.63
C VAL A 88 -8.92 21.32 -15.45
N HIS A 89 -8.60 20.16 -16.05
CA HIS A 89 -9.63 19.40 -16.77
C HIS A 89 -10.79 19.00 -15.86
N ALA A 90 -10.54 18.56 -14.63
CA ALA A 90 -11.56 18.14 -13.68
C ALA A 90 -12.51 19.31 -13.32
N LEU A 91 -11.98 20.52 -13.16
CA LEU A 91 -12.82 21.72 -12.83
C LEU A 91 -13.89 22.02 -13.88
N PHE A 92 -13.61 21.75 -15.16
CA PHE A 92 -14.59 21.93 -16.23
C PHE A 92 -15.62 20.80 -16.35
N GLN A 93 -15.46 19.70 -15.59
CA GLN A 93 -16.37 18.56 -15.66
C GLN A 93 -17.48 18.57 -14.60
N HIS A 94 -17.47 19.53 -13.68
CA HIS A 94 -18.48 19.68 -12.60
C HIS A 94 -18.65 18.39 -11.77
N TYR A 95 -17.56 17.90 -11.16
CA TYR A 95 -17.61 16.79 -10.20
C TYR A 95 -18.17 17.25 -8.86
N ASP A 96 -18.93 16.38 -8.19
CA ASP A 96 -19.38 16.61 -6.80
C ASP A 96 -18.20 16.58 -5.83
N VAL A 97 -17.15 15.75 -6.14
CA VAL A 97 -15.95 15.67 -5.34
C VAL A 97 -14.72 15.37 -6.21
N ILE A 98 -13.60 16.03 -5.89
CA ILE A 98 -12.28 15.73 -6.43
C ILE A 98 -11.44 15.09 -5.31
N SER A 99 -11.09 13.82 -5.47
CA SER A 99 -10.28 13.06 -4.52
C SER A 99 -8.82 13.06 -4.96
N TYR A 100 -7.96 13.72 -4.18
CA TYR A 100 -6.52 13.77 -4.40
C TYR A 100 -5.81 12.66 -3.62
N ARG A 101 -4.89 11.94 -4.28
CA ARG A 101 -4.11 10.85 -3.71
C ARG A 101 -2.62 11.20 -3.68
N ALA A 102 -1.96 10.98 -2.55
CA ALA A 102 -0.57 11.33 -2.25
C ALA A 102 -0.28 12.84 -2.14
N SER A 103 0.83 13.17 -1.49
CA SER A 103 1.20 14.55 -1.13
C SER A 103 1.44 15.44 -2.34
N GLY A 104 2.07 14.92 -3.42
CA GLY A 104 2.39 15.72 -4.59
C GLY A 104 1.18 16.36 -5.28
N PRO A 105 0.16 15.59 -5.69
CA PRO A 105 -1.07 16.10 -6.28
C PRO A 105 -1.89 17.01 -5.36
N CYS A 106 -1.79 16.84 -4.05
CA CYS A 106 -2.50 17.69 -3.07
C CYS A 106 -2.09 19.16 -3.13
N VAL A 107 -0.98 19.52 -3.77
CA VAL A 107 -0.60 20.91 -4.07
C VAL A 107 -1.72 21.63 -4.82
N MET A 108 -2.50 20.91 -5.64
CA MET A 108 -3.59 21.47 -6.44
C MET A 108 -4.90 21.69 -5.65
N VAL A 109 -5.01 21.21 -4.42
CA VAL A 109 -6.21 21.40 -3.58
C VAL A 109 -6.54 22.88 -3.44
N GLY A 110 -5.53 23.75 -3.22
CA GLY A 110 -5.74 25.19 -3.12
C GLY A 110 -6.38 25.78 -4.37
N LEU A 111 -5.91 25.38 -5.57
CA LEU A 111 -6.50 25.82 -6.84
C LEU A 111 -7.95 25.33 -6.98
N ALA A 112 -8.20 24.05 -6.73
CA ALA A 112 -9.55 23.49 -6.85
C ALA A 112 -10.54 24.17 -5.90
N LYS A 113 -10.14 24.52 -4.69
CA LYS A 113 -10.95 25.24 -3.71
C LYS A 113 -11.30 26.67 -4.14
N LEU A 114 -10.43 27.36 -4.90
CA LEU A 114 -10.73 28.67 -5.47
C LEU A 114 -11.92 28.64 -6.46
N PHE A 115 -12.13 27.47 -7.11
CA PHE A 115 -13.28 27.23 -7.99
C PHE A 115 -14.46 26.55 -7.30
N GLY A 116 -14.49 26.52 -5.98
CA GLY A 116 -15.60 25.99 -5.19
C GLY A 116 -15.71 24.47 -5.15
N ALA A 117 -14.71 23.73 -5.69
CA ALA A 117 -14.74 22.27 -5.71
C ALA A 117 -14.65 21.69 -4.28
N ARG A 118 -15.44 20.63 -4.02
CA ARG A 118 -15.24 19.81 -2.83
C ARG A 118 -14.02 18.92 -3.03
N CYS A 119 -13.06 18.99 -2.11
CA CYS A 119 -11.79 18.29 -2.19
C CYS A 119 -11.57 17.35 -1.01
N VAL A 120 -11.31 16.08 -1.29
CA VAL A 120 -10.88 15.10 -0.29
C VAL A 120 -9.45 14.69 -0.60
N ALA A 121 -8.54 14.84 0.34
CA ALA A 121 -7.11 14.55 0.17
C ALA A 121 -6.69 13.33 0.99
N SER A 122 -6.06 12.34 0.38
CA SER A 122 -5.57 11.13 1.06
C SER A 122 -4.05 11.07 1.01
N LEU A 123 -3.42 11.07 2.18
CA LEU A 123 -1.97 10.95 2.34
C LEU A 123 -1.63 9.48 2.65
N HIS A 124 -0.76 8.89 1.84
CA HIS A 124 -0.45 7.47 1.88
C HIS A 124 0.88 7.13 2.56
N GLY A 125 1.55 8.08 3.17
CA GLY A 125 2.82 7.92 3.88
C GLY A 125 3.48 9.27 4.15
N PHE A 126 4.63 9.22 4.79
CA PHE A 126 5.45 10.40 5.10
C PHE A 126 6.33 10.75 3.89
N ASP A 127 5.71 11.13 2.76
CA ASP A 127 6.43 11.32 1.50
C ASP A 127 7.49 12.41 1.57
N SER A 128 7.24 13.51 2.29
CA SER A 128 8.20 14.60 2.50
C SER A 128 9.42 14.20 3.33
N GLN A 129 9.33 13.11 4.11
CA GLN A 129 10.40 12.64 4.99
C GLN A 129 11.30 11.56 4.36
N ARG A 130 10.98 11.08 3.15
CA ARG A 130 11.75 10.03 2.48
C ARG A 130 13.10 10.57 1.98
N ASP A 131 14.18 9.84 2.26
CA ASP A 131 15.54 10.24 1.93
C ASP A 131 15.87 10.28 0.44
N LYS A 132 15.11 9.56 -0.38
CA LYS A 132 15.26 9.57 -1.84
C LYS A 132 14.96 10.93 -2.49
N TRP A 133 14.30 11.85 -1.80
CA TRP A 133 13.94 13.15 -2.34
C TRP A 133 14.96 14.23 -2.00
N GLY A 134 15.38 14.99 -3.00
CA GLY A 134 16.16 16.20 -2.78
C GLY A 134 15.34 17.30 -2.10
N ASN A 135 16.02 18.33 -1.58
CA ASN A 135 15.42 19.40 -0.76
C ASN A 135 14.23 20.10 -1.44
N PHE A 136 14.29 20.34 -2.74
CA PHE A 136 13.19 20.96 -3.49
C PHE A 136 11.95 20.06 -3.50
N ALA A 137 12.13 18.78 -3.82
CA ALA A 137 11.03 17.81 -3.83
C ALA A 137 10.41 17.63 -2.42
N LYS A 138 11.24 17.59 -1.36
CA LYS A 138 10.75 17.54 0.02
C LYS A 138 9.88 18.76 0.36
N LYS A 139 10.29 19.98 -0.03
CA LYS A 139 9.50 21.21 0.17
C LYS A 139 8.18 21.20 -0.62
N TYR A 140 8.21 20.70 -1.87
CA TYR A 140 7.01 20.56 -2.69
C TYR A 140 6.01 19.58 -2.06
N LEU A 141 6.47 18.43 -1.60
CA LEU A 141 5.64 17.42 -0.94
C LEU A 141 5.07 17.93 0.40
N ALA A 142 5.89 18.60 1.22
CA ALA A 142 5.44 19.23 2.47
C ALA A 142 4.39 20.33 2.21
N PHE A 143 4.52 21.09 1.12
CA PHE A 143 3.49 22.04 0.73
C PHE A 143 2.19 21.34 0.34
N GLY A 144 2.25 20.20 -0.37
CA GLY A 144 1.08 19.39 -0.67
C GLY A 144 0.40 18.82 0.58
N GLU A 145 1.18 18.34 1.55
CA GLU A 145 0.66 17.92 2.87
C GLU A 145 -0.05 19.08 3.59
N LYS A 146 0.54 20.28 3.57
CA LYS A 146 -0.09 21.48 4.13
C LYS A 146 -1.41 21.82 3.43
N MET A 147 -1.47 21.69 2.11
CA MET A 147 -2.72 21.94 1.35
C MET A 147 -3.78 20.90 1.68
N ALA A 148 -3.40 19.61 1.77
CA ALA A 148 -4.29 18.54 2.22
C ALA A 148 -4.85 18.80 3.62
N ALA A 149 -3.98 19.17 4.56
CA ALA A 149 -4.35 19.40 5.97
C ALA A 149 -5.22 20.65 6.19
N LYS A 150 -4.90 21.75 5.49
CA LYS A 150 -5.49 23.08 5.78
C LYS A 150 -6.60 23.52 4.82
N ARG A 151 -6.67 22.95 3.61
CA ARG A 151 -7.54 23.43 2.55
C ARG A 151 -8.54 22.39 2.04
N ALA A 152 -8.24 21.09 2.17
CA ALA A 152 -9.20 20.05 1.81
C ALA A 152 -10.40 20.05 2.77
N ASP A 153 -11.57 19.64 2.27
CA ASP A 153 -12.77 19.43 3.10
C ASP A 153 -12.60 18.24 4.05
N ALA A 154 -11.78 17.26 3.64
CA ALA A 154 -11.30 16.18 4.51
C ALA A 154 -9.88 15.80 4.14
N CYS A 155 -9.03 15.66 5.15
CA CYS A 155 -7.68 15.09 5.06
C CYS A 155 -7.70 13.68 5.62
N LEU A 156 -7.31 12.70 4.81
CA LEU A 156 -7.31 11.27 5.16
C LEU A 156 -5.89 10.77 5.33
N VAL A 157 -5.67 9.93 6.33
CA VAL A 157 -4.36 9.32 6.66
C VAL A 157 -4.51 7.85 7.03
N LEU A 158 -3.47 7.06 6.76
CA LEU A 158 -3.51 5.59 6.92
C LEU A 158 -3.20 5.10 8.34
N SER A 159 -2.59 5.92 9.19
CA SER A 159 -2.19 5.50 10.55
C SER A 159 -2.42 6.60 11.58
N GLU A 160 -2.52 6.21 12.85
CA GLU A 160 -2.64 7.15 13.98
C GLU A 160 -1.37 8.02 14.11
N LYS A 161 -0.21 7.47 13.79
CA LYS A 161 1.04 8.23 13.76
C LYS A 161 0.99 9.36 12.73
N MET A 162 0.46 9.10 11.52
CA MET A 162 0.24 10.14 10.51
C MET A 162 -0.79 11.17 10.99
N ARG A 163 -1.88 10.74 11.65
CA ARG A 163 -2.90 11.64 12.19
C ARG A 163 -2.28 12.61 13.21
N ARG A 164 -1.46 12.09 14.11
CA ARG A 164 -0.71 12.88 15.09
C ARG A 164 0.25 13.85 14.42
N TYR A 165 1.02 13.39 13.43
CA TYR A 165 1.93 14.22 12.65
C TYR A 165 1.20 15.40 11.97
N ILE A 166 0.04 15.17 11.34
CA ILE A 166 -0.76 16.24 10.71
C ILE A 166 -1.23 17.25 11.76
N ARG A 167 -1.66 16.78 12.93
CA ARG A 167 -2.08 17.65 14.03
C ARG A 167 -0.92 18.49 14.56
N GLU A 168 0.21 17.88 14.85
CA GLU A 168 1.38 18.56 15.44
C GLU A 168 2.06 19.50 14.45
N THR A 169 2.19 19.10 13.17
CA THR A 169 2.91 19.88 12.16
C THR A 169 2.05 20.99 11.56
N TYR A 170 0.79 20.71 11.32
CA TYR A 170 -0.10 21.64 10.60
C TYR A 170 -1.24 22.17 11.46
N GLY A 171 -1.44 21.71 12.70
CA GLY A 171 -2.57 22.10 13.56
C GLY A 171 -3.93 21.84 12.89
N ALA A 172 -4.09 20.68 12.26
CA ALA A 172 -5.30 20.27 11.53
C ALA A 172 -5.70 18.86 11.91
N GLU A 173 -7.01 18.57 11.87
CA GLU A 173 -7.52 17.23 12.12
C GLU A 173 -7.59 16.41 10.83
N ALA A 174 -7.02 15.21 10.89
CA ALA A 174 -7.12 14.21 9.83
C ALA A 174 -8.03 13.06 10.25
N ILE A 175 -8.66 12.42 9.27
CA ILE A 175 -9.53 11.26 9.45
C ILE A 175 -8.72 10.01 9.09
N ARG A 176 -8.75 9.00 9.95
CA ARG A 176 -8.11 7.72 9.65
C ARG A 176 -8.94 6.93 8.65
N PHE A 177 -8.30 6.42 7.60
CA PHE A 177 -8.85 5.44 6.67
C PHE A 177 -7.89 4.25 6.56
N ALA A 178 -8.30 3.19 5.89
CA ALA A 178 -7.49 2.00 5.70
C ALA A 178 -7.43 1.60 4.22
N ASN A 179 -6.46 0.75 3.87
CA ASN A 179 -6.55 -0.07 2.67
C ASN A 179 -7.37 -1.31 3.01
N GLY A 180 -8.07 -1.85 2.02
CA GLY A 180 -8.83 -3.08 2.16
C GLY A 180 -8.10 -4.28 1.59
N ILE A 181 -8.66 -5.44 1.88
CA ILE A 181 -8.24 -6.72 1.30
C ILE A 181 -9.47 -7.60 1.07
N ASP A 182 -9.44 -8.43 0.03
CA ASP A 182 -10.42 -9.47 -0.21
C ASP A 182 -9.85 -10.84 0.19
N ALA A 183 -10.73 -11.82 0.37
CA ALA A 183 -10.32 -13.20 0.57
C ALA A 183 -9.63 -13.72 -0.71
N PRO A 184 -8.38 -14.17 -0.62
CA PRO A 184 -7.66 -14.62 -1.79
C PRO A 184 -7.99 -16.07 -2.15
N GLU A 185 -7.80 -16.40 -3.41
CA GLU A 185 -7.69 -17.78 -3.85
C GLU A 185 -6.31 -18.34 -3.52
N LYS A 186 -6.25 -19.48 -2.83
CA LYS A 186 -5.00 -20.18 -2.52
C LYS A 186 -4.61 -21.10 -3.67
N LEU A 187 -3.40 -20.95 -4.15
CA LEU A 187 -2.87 -21.71 -5.29
C LEU A 187 -1.75 -22.66 -4.87
N PRO A 188 -1.67 -23.87 -5.46
CA PRO A 188 -0.52 -24.77 -5.27
C PRO A 188 0.74 -24.16 -5.90
N PRO A 189 1.95 -24.59 -5.48
CA PRO A 189 3.22 -24.09 -6.01
C PRO A 189 3.51 -24.75 -7.36
N ARG A 190 3.10 -24.10 -8.45
CA ARG A 190 3.33 -24.56 -9.83
C ARG A 190 4.50 -23.81 -10.45
N GLU A 191 4.27 -22.56 -10.81
CA GLU A 191 5.26 -21.72 -11.48
C GLU A 191 6.45 -21.40 -10.58
N ILE A 192 6.25 -21.20 -9.28
CA ILE A 192 7.31 -20.96 -8.32
C ILE A 192 8.17 -22.21 -8.09
N LYS A 193 7.58 -23.40 -8.20
CA LYS A 193 8.34 -24.67 -8.13
C LYS A 193 9.18 -24.88 -9.39
N GLU A 194 8.59 -24.65 -10.56
CA GLU A 194 9.28 -24.81 -11.84
C GLU A 194 10.46 -23.84 -11.98
N LYS A 195 10.26 -22.56 -11.67
CA LYS A 195 11.27 -21.51 -11.88
C LYS A 195 12.36 -21.47 -10.81
N TRP A 196 12.00 -21.69 -9.55
CA TRP A 196 12.91 -21.47 -8.41
C TRP A 196 13.01 -22.65 -7.43
N GLY A 197 12.35 -23.77 -7.72
CA GLY A 197 12.34 -24.93 -6.83
C GLY A 197 11.75 -24.61 -5.45
N LEU A 198 10.70 -23.75 -5.41
CA LEU A 198 10.03 -23.39 -4.17
C LEU A 198 8.83 -24.30 -3.94
N GLU A 199 8.81 -24.93 -2.78
CA GLU A 199 7.73 -25.83 -2.36
C GLU A 199 6.97 -25.24 -1.17
N LYS A 200 5.78 -25.79 -0.91
CA LYS A 200 4.96 -25.38 0.22
C LYS A 200 5.72 -25.52 1.53
N ASP A 201 5.65 -24.47 2.35
CA ASP A 201 6.34 -24.34 3.64
C ASP A 201 7.88 -24.49 3.59
N GLY A 202 8.47 -24.49 2.40
CA GLY A 202 9.92 -24.59 2.18
C GLY A 202 10.67 -23.26 2.23
N TYR A 203 9.98 -22.11 2.40
CA TYR A 203 10.62 -20.81 2.35
C TYR A 203 9.93 -19.75 3.22
N LEU A 204 10.72 -18.75 3.60
CA LEU A 204 10.31 -17.50 4.20
C LEU A 204 10.20 -16.46 3.09
N LEU A 205 9.17 -15.63 3.09
CA LEU A 205 8.89 -14.65 2.03
C LEU A 205 9.03 -13.22 2.54
N SER A 206 9.79 -12.39 1.84
CA SER A 206 9.68 -10.93 1.90
C SER A 206 9.35 -10.42 0.50
N LEU A 207 8.24 -9.69 0.34
CA LEU A 207 7.75 -9.22 -0.95
C LEU A 207 7.47 -7.72 -0.92
N GLY A 208 8.02 -7.00 -1.91
CA GLY A 208 7.82 -5.57 -2.05
C GLY A 208 8.95 -4.87 -2.81
N ARG A 209 8.92 -3.55 -2.87
CA ARG A 209 10.01 -2.78 -3.47
C ARG A 209 11.29 -2.94 -2.67
N VAL A 210 12.41 -3.12 -3.35
CA VAL A 210 13.73 -3.20 -2.70
C VAL A 210 14.26 -1.78 -2.47
N GLU A 211 13.90 -1.22 -1.32
CA GLU A 211 14.24 0.14 -0.88
C GLU A 211 14.80 0.11 0.55
N PRO A 212 15.71 1.03 0.93
CA PRO A 212 16.32 1.03 2.27
C PRO A 212 15.31 1.07 3.42
N GLU A 213 14.19 1.76 3.23
CA GLU A 213 13.11 1.83 4.24
C GLU A 213 12.45 0.47 4.52
N LYS A 214 12.63 -0.53 3.64
CA LYS A 214 12.11 -1.89 3.85
C LYS A 214 12.97 -2.77 4.76
N GLY A 215 14.18 -2.32 5.12
CA GLY A 215 15.00 -2.95 6.14
C GLY A 215 15.52 -4.35 5.78
N LEU A 216 15.57 -4.71 4.49
CA LEU A 216 15.98 -6.06 4.04
C LEU A 216 17.41 -6.44 4.45
N HIS A 217 18.28 -5.45 4.68
CA HIS A 217 19.63 -5.68 5.19
C HIS A 217 19.62 -6.28 6.61
N TYR A 218 18.71 -5.83 7.51
CA TYR A 218 18.54 -6.45 8.83
C TYR A 218 18.07 -7.91 8.71
N LEU A 219 17.17 -8.17 7.74
CA LEU A 219 16.65 -9.51 7.51
C LEU A 219 17.72 -10.48 7.02
N ILE A 220 18.55 -10.05 6.06
CA ILE A 220 19.65 -10.84 5.54
C ILE A 220 20.67 -11.13 6.66
N GLU A 221 21.05 -10.10 7.44
CA GLU A 221 21.97 -10.26 8.57
C GLU A 221 21.44 -11.26 9.61
N ALA A 222 20.17 -11.13 9.99
CA ALA A 222 19.52 -12.04 10.93
C ALA A 222 19.41 -13.46 10.38
N PHE A 223 18.94 -13.64 9.14
CA PHE A 223 18.70 -14.94 8.53
C PHE A 223 19.97 -15.75 8.35
N ARG A 224 21.08 -15.13 7.96
CA ARG A 224 22.39 -15.80 7.83
C ARG A 224 22.84 -16.51 9.12
N LYS A 225 22.45 -15.99 10.27
CA LYS A 225 22.77 -16.55 11.60
C LYS A 225 21.73 -17.59 12.07
N CYS A 226 20.62 -17.76 11.36
CA CYS A 226 19.59 -18.73 11.72
C CYS A 226 19.95 -20.14 11.26
N LYS A 227 19.57 -21.12 12.08
CA LYS A 227 19.70 -22.54 11.79
C LYS A 227 18.40 -23.02 11.14
N THR A 228 18.40 -23.21 9.83
CA THR A 228 17.24 -23.68 9.06
C THR A 228 17.68 -24.15 7.67
N ASP A 229 16.96 -25.10 7.11
CA ASP A 229 17.07 -25.57 5.72
C ASP A 229 16.12 -24.77 4.78
N LYS A 230 15.22 -23.95 5.33
CA LYS A 230 14.29 -23.15 4.55
C LYS A 230 15.03 -22.04 3.81
N LYS A 231 14.51 -21.68 2.64
CA LYS A 231 15.04 -20.56 1.84
C LYS A 231 14.47 -19.22 2.33
N LEU A 232 15.25 -18.15 2.25
CA LEU A 232 14.76 -16.79 2.32
C LEU A 232 14.53 -16.27 0.90
N VAL A 233 13.29 -16.04 0.53
CA VAL A 233 12.90 -15.51 -0.78
C VAL A 233 12.62 -14.01 -0.67
N ILE A 234 13.38 -13.22 -1.40
CA ILE A 234 13.20 -11.77 -1.54
C ILE A 234 12.64 -11.51 -2.94
N ALA A 235 11.36 -11.14 -3.00
CA ALA A 235 10.64 -10.85 -4.23
C ALA A 235 10.44 -9.35 -4.38
N GLY A 236 11.10 -8.74 -5.37
CA GLY A 236 11.02 -7.31 -5.67
C GLY A 236 12.06 -6.90 -6.71
N GLY A 237 11.70 -5.93 -7.53
CA GLY A 237 12.60 -5.40 -8.57
C GLY A 237 13.67 -4.48 -7.99
N ASP A 238 14.71 -4.24 -8.80
CA ASP A 238 15.78 -3.29 -8.53
C ASP A 238 15.25 -1.84 -8.67
N SER A 239 14.58 -1.37 -7.63
CA SER A 239 14.08 0.01 -7.57
C SER A 239 15.10 1.01 -7.03
N ASN A 240 16.16 0.51 -6.38
CA ASN A 240 17.31 1.27 -5.87
C ASN A 240 18.58 0.45 -6.09
N HIS A 241 19.23 0.66 -7.23
CA HIS A 241 20.35 -0.17 -7.68
C HIS A 241 21.49 -0.28 -6.66
N LYS A 242 21.88 0.82 -6.03
CA LYS A 242 22.95 0.81 -5.02
C LYS A 242 22.59 -0.08 -3.83
N TYR A 243 21.37 0.04 -3.33
CA TYR A 243 20.90 -0.76 -2.21
C TYR A 243 20.70 -2.23 -2.61
N TYR A 244 20.19 -2.47 -3.82
CA TYR A 244 20.03 -3.83 -4.33
C TYR A 244 21.37 -4.58 -4.42
N GLN A 245 22.42 -3.92 -4.95
CA GLN A 245 23.78 -4.50 -4.99
C GLN A 245 24.32 -4.75 -3.58
N GLN A 246 24.16 -3.82 -2.66
CA GLN A 246 24.52 -4.01 -1.24
C GLN A 246 23.89 -5.29 -0.66
N LEU A 247 22.60 -5.52 -0.94
CA LEU A 247 21.91 -6.71 -0.45
C LEU A 247 22.43 -8.01 -1.10
N LEU A 248 22.76 -7.98 -2.39
CA LEU A 248 23.38 -9.12 -3.07
C LEU A 248 24.75 -9.45 -2.45
N ASP A 249 25.57 -8.43 -2.17
CA ASP A 249 26.88 -8.62 -1.51
C ASP A 249 26.70 -9.20 -0.10
N MET A 250 25.72 -8.72 0.65
CA MET A 250 25.41 -9.25 1.99
C MET A 250 24.90 -10.69 1.96
N ALA A 251 24.22 -11.09 0.91
CA ALA A 251 23.69 -12.45 0.73
C ALA A 251 24.74 -13.44 0.16
N ALA A 252 25.85 -12.94 -0.35
CA ALA A 252 26.88 -13.75 -0.98
C ALA A 252 27.39 -14.87 -0.06
N GLY A 253 27.50 -16.08 -0.62
CA GLY A 253 27.94 -17.28 0.10
C GLY A 253 26.85 -17.99 0.93
N ASP A 254 25.60 -17.50 0.97
CA ASP A 254 24.47 -18.22 1.56
C ASP A 254 23.44 -18.57 0.48
N GLU A 255 23.52 -19.80 -0.03
CA GLU A 255 22.64 -20.28 -1.10
C GLU A 255 21.16 -20.38 -0.70
N ARG A 256 20.84 -20.26 0.59
CA ARG A 256 19.46 -20.23 1.07
C ARG A 256 18.76 -18.91 0.73
N ILE A 257 19.51 -17.82 0.48
CA ILE A 257 18.94 -16.49 0.17
C ILE A 257 18.76 -16.38 -1.35
N ARG A 258 17.51 -16.15 -1.77
CA ARG A 258 17.10 -16.11 -3.18
C ARG A 258 16.44 -14.79 -3.52
N PHE A 259 17.05 -14.00 -4.39
CA PHE A 259 16.44 -12.85 -5.03
C PHE A 259 15.76 -13.32 -6.32
N ILE A 260 14.43 -13.19 -6.40
CA ILE A 260 13.65 -13.68 -7.55
C ILE A 260 13.17 -12.54 -8.46
N GLY A 261 13.59 -11.29 -8.17
CA GLY A 261 13.26 -10.12 -8.97
C GLY A 261 11.81 -9.69 -8.86
N TYR A 262 11.36 -8.90 -9.82
CA TYR A 262 9.98 -8.44 -9.91
C TYR A 262 9.05 -9.58 -10.31
N VAL A 263 7.98 -9.75 -9.55
CA VAL A 263 6.95 -10.77 -9.79
C VAL A 263 5.56 -10.11 -9.89
N LYS A 264 4.62 -10.77 -10.60
CA LYS A 264 3.26 -10.27 -10.82
C LYS A 264 2.25 -11.39 -10.99
N GLY A 265 0.98 -11.04 -10.88
CA GLY A 265 -0.15 -11.95 -11.18
C GLY A 265 -0.13 -13.22 -10.33
N GLN A 266 -0.32 -14.36 -10.97
CA GLN A 266 -0.44 -15.67 -10.33
C GLN A 266 0.78 -16.05 -9.48
N VAL A 267 2.00 -15.64 -9.90
CA VAL A 267 3.22 -15.90 -9.12
C VAL A 267 3.15 -15.32 -7.72
N ILE A 268 2.60 -14.11 -7.56
CA ILE A 268 2.41 -13.49 -6.24
C ILE A 268 1.45 -14.32 -5.39
N GLN A 269 0.35 -14.80 -5.99
CA GLN A 269 -0.63 -15.64 -5.30
C GLN A 269 -0.02 -16.96 -4.86
N GLU A 270 0.76 -17.62 -5.72
CA GLU A 270 1.48 -18.85 -5.37
C GLU A 270 2.49 -18.61 -4.24
N LEU A 271 3.25 -17.49 -4.29
CA LEU A 271 4.22 -17.14 -3.26
C LEU A 271 3.58 -16.95 -1.87
N TYR A 272 2.48 -16.20 -1.77
CA TYR A 272 1.77 -16.06 -0.50
C TYR A 272 1.09 -17.34 -0.04
N SER A 273 0.54 -18.14 -0.98
CA SER A 273 -0.18 -19.38 -0.65
C SER A 273 0.70 -20.44 -0.02
N ASN A 274 2.00 -20.46 -0.36
CA ASN A 274 2.90 -21.55 -0.04
C ASN A 274 4.05 -21.16 0.89
N ALA A 275 4.14 -19.88 1.31
CA ALA A 275 5.17 -19.44 2.24
C ALA A 275 5.00 -20.07 3.64
N TYR A 276 6.10 -20.44 4.26
CA TYR A 276 6.13 -20.84 5.66
C TYR A 276 5.82 -19.66 6.57
N MET A 277 6.40 -18.48 6.26
CA MET A 277 6.27 -17.26 7.03
C MET A 277 6.45 -16.04 6.12
N PHE A 278 5.81 -14.93 6.44
CA PHE A 278 6.02 -13.62 5.79
C PHE A 278 6.80 -12.68 6.72
N LEU A 279 7.79 -11.98 6.16
CA LEU A 279 8.72 -11.14 6.89
C LEU A 279 8.66 -9.70 6.38
N LEU A 280 8.41 -8.73 7.28
CA LEU A 280 8.34 -7.32 6.95
C LEU A 280 9.18 -6.47 7.93
N PRO A 281 10.50 -6.36 7.70
CA PRO A 281 11.42 -5.66 8.60
C PRO A 281 11.48 -4.14 8.37
N SER A 282 10.39 -3.53 7.93
CA SER A 282 10.35 -2.14 7.48
C SER A 282 10.66 -1.13 8.59
N ASN A 283 11.40 -0.08 8.22
CA ASN A 283 11.66 1.08 9.06
C ASN A 283 10.58 2.16 8.95
N LEU A 284 9.86 2.19 7.83
CA LEU A 284 8.84 3.18 7.52
C LEU A 284 7.81 2.60 6.55
N GLU A 285 6.53 2.75 6.90
CA GLU A 285 5.40 2.40 6.05
C GLU A 285 4.32 3.50 6.10
N GLY A 286 3.37 3.44 5.17
CA GLY A 286 2.09 4.13 5.33
C GLY A 286 1.06 3.16 5.90
N MET A 287 0.75 2.15 5.11
CA MET A 287 0.08 0.88 5.44
C MET A 287 0.56 -0.12 4.40
N ALA A 288 1.23 -1.18 4.82
CA ALA A 288 1.84 -2.14 3.91
C ALA A 288 0.78 -3.08 3.31
N ASN A 289 0.43 -2.88 2.03
CA ASN A 289 -0.51 -3.79 1.33
C ASN A 289 0.01 -5.22 1.31
N THR A 290 1.33 -5.41 1.18
CA THR A 290 1.95 -6.73 1.21
C THR A 290 1.74 -7.44 2.55
N LEU A 291 1.59 -6.69 3.66
CA LEU A 291 1.22 -7.26 4.96
C LEU A 291 -0.25 -7.68 4.99
N LEU A 292 -1.16 -6.82 4.49
CA LEU A 292 -2.57 -7.18 4.36
C LEU A 292 -2.75 -8.43 3.49
N GLU A 293 -2.05 -8.48 2.36
CA GLU A 293 -2.04 -9.62 1.45
C GLU A 293 -1.49 -10.88 2.15
N ALA A 294 -0.30 -10.82 2.77
CA ALA A 294 0.26 -11.96 3.47
C ALA A 294 -0.67 -12.50 4.56
N MET A 295 -1.28 -11.61 5.34
CA MET A 295 -2.22 -11.98 6.39
C MET A 295 -3.51 -12.60 5.82
N SER A 296 -4.02 -12.11 4.69
CA SER A 296 -5.24 -12.66 4.05
C SER A 296 -5.03 -14.08 3.54
N TYR A 297 -3.81 -14.43 3.11
CA TYR A 297 -3.45 -15.81 2.78
C TYR A 297 -3.27 -16.70 4.02
N GLY A 298 -3.31 -16.13 5.22
CA GLY A 298 -3.10 -16.85 6.48
C GLY A 298 -1.63 -17.14 6.76
N ASN A 299 -0.72 -16.27 6.36
CA ASN A 299 0.70 -16.42 6.72
C ASN A 299 0.93 -16.08 8.19
N CYS A 300 1.86 -16.81 8.84
CA CYS A 300 2.51 -16.33 10.04
C CYS A 300 3.38 -15.13 9.65
N CYS A 301 3.16 -13.98 10.26
CA CYS A 301 3.89 -12.76 9.97
C CYS A 301 4.86 -12.42 11.11
N LEU A 302 6.10 -12.04 10.76
CA LEU A 302 7.08 -11.43 11.67
C LEU A 302 7.41 -10.04 11.13
N VAL A 303 7.09 -9.00 11.91
CA VAL A 303 7.16 -7.61 11.46
C VAL A 303 7.90 -6.73 12.47
N SER A 304 8.46 -5.61 12.02
CA SER A 304 9.02 -4.59 12.90
C SER A 304 7.93 -3.88 13.71
N ASP A 305 8.26 -3.38 14.90
CA ASP A 305 7.38 -2.73 15.88
C ASP A 305 6.95 -1.31 15.51
N ILE A 306 7.09 -0.90 14.24
CA ILE A 306 6.58 0.40 13.80
C ILE A 306 5.05 0.43 13.93
N ALA A 307 4.51 1.58 14.32
CA ALA A 307 3.08 1.75 14.57
C ALA A 307 2.22 1.33 13.36
N GLU A 308 2.69 1.61 12.15
CA GLU A 308 2.02 1.26 10.90
C GLU A 308 1.84 -0.25 10.69
N ASN A 309 2.74 -1.07 11.23
CA ASN A 309 2.64 -2.53 11.20
C ASN A 309 1.78 -3.03 12.37
N THR A 310 2.04 -2.56 13.59
CA THR A 310 1.36 -3.03 14.80
C THR A 310 -0.12 -2.65 14.82
N GLU A 311 -0.49 -1.49 14.25
CA GLU A 311 -1.89 -1.10 14.06
C GLU A 311 -2.66 -2.05 13.12
N VAL A 312 -1.97 -2.61 12.11
CA VAL A 312 -2.57 -3.57 11.17
C VAL A 312 -2.65 -4.95 11.80
N THR A 313 -1.57 -5.41 12.42
CA THR A 313 -1.47 -6.80 12.88
C THR A 313 -2.18 -7.06 14.19
N GLY A 314 -2.35 -6.05 15.07
CA GLY A 314 -2.76 -6.30 16.45
C GLY A 314 -1.89 -7.40 17.07
N ASP A 315 -2.52 -8.36 17.73
CA ASP A 315 -1.86 -9.52 18.39
C ASP A 315 -1.70 -10.74 17.47
N TYR A 316 -1.84 -10.54 16.14
CA TYR A 316 -1.86 -11.63 15.13
C TYR A 316 -0.54 -11.79 14.37
N ALA A 317 0.51 -11.06 14.74
CA ALA A 317 1.86 -11.22 14.21
C ALA A 317 2.89 -11.29 15.33
N ALA A 318 4.04 -11.87 15.04
CA ALA A 318 5.22 -11.74 15.89
C ALA A 318 5.90 -10.40 15.60
N ILE A 319 6.43 -9.76 16.64
CA ILE A 319 6.98 -8.41 16.59
C ILE A 319 8.44 -8.44 17.01
N PHE A 320 9.27 -7.62 16.38
CA PHE A 320 10.64 -7.36 16.81
C PHE A 320 10.94 -5.85 16.77
N PRO A 321 11.89 -5.33 17.60
CA PRO A 321 12.24 -3.92 17.61
C PRO A 321 12.82 -3.48 16.26
N LYS A 322 12.32 -2.38 15.71
CA LYS A 322 12.77 -1.78 14.46
C LYS A 322 14.28 -1.58 14.42
N GLY A 323 14.93 -2.05 13.37
CA GLY A 323 16.36 -1.88 13.14
C GLY A 323 17.26 -2.80 13.95
N ASP A 324 16.71 -3.66 14.80
CA ASP A 324 17.45 -4.61 15.63
C ASP A 324 17.53 -5.98 14.95
N ALA A 325 18.65 -6.21 14.22
CA ALA A 325 18.88 -7.48 13.50
C ALA A 325 19.02 -8.67 14.46
N GLU A 326 19.55 -8.46 15.68
CA GLU A 326 19.72 -9.54 16.64
C GLU A 326 18.38 -9.95 17.25
N LYS A 327 17.52 -9.01 17.60
CA LYS A 327 16.14 -9.32 18.05
C LYS A 327 15.30 -9.94 16.94
N LEU A 328 15.49 -9.50 15.69
CA LEU A 328 14.88 -10.16 14.54
C LEU A 328 15.35 -11.62 14.43
N ARG A 329 16.66 -11.89 14.57
CA ARG A 329 17.24 -13.23 14.57
C ARG A 329 16.63 -14.10 15.68
N GLU A 330 16.58 -13.59 16.93
CA GLU A 330 16.02 -14.31 18.07
C GLU A 330 14.57 -14.73 17.82
N GLN A 331 13.71 -13.77 17.39
CA GLN A 331 12.31 -14.04 17.10
C GLN A 331 12.14 -15.01 15.92
N LEU A 332 12.93 -14.82 14.87
CA LEU A 332 12.90 -15.68 13.69
C LEU A 332 13.29 -17.12 14.04
N GLN A 333 14.38 -17.32 14.81
CA GLN A 333 14.81 -18.65 15.24
C GLN A 333 13.76 -19.31 16.14
N ALA A 334 13.20 -18.57 17.09
CA ALA A 334 12.14 -19.09 17.97
C ALA A 334 10.92 -19.60 17.21
N LEU A 335 10.54 -18.91 16.11
CA LEU A 335 9.44 -19.36 15.24
C LEU A 335 9.84 -20.54 14.35
N LEU A 336 11.08 -20.60 13.91
CA LEU A 336 11.61 -21.75 13.13
C LEU A 336 11.68 -23.01 13.98
N ASP A 337 11.99 -22.88 15.26
CA ASP A 337 12.09 -23.99 16.22
C ASP A 337 10.73 -24.45 16.77
N ASP A 338 9.66 -23.66 16.56
CA ASP A 338 8.29 -23.96 17.02
C ASP A 338 7.27 -23.97 15.87
N PRO A 339 7.21 -25.02 15.04
CA PRO A 339 6.24 -25.15 13.96
C PRO A 339 4.78 -25.14 14.44
N GLN A 340 4.50 -25.56 15.68
CA GLN A 340 3.15 -25.57 16.22
C GLN A 340 2.65 -24.14 16.46
N ARG A 341 3.50 -23.28 17.01
CA ARG A 341 3.22 -21.86 17.17
C ARG A 341 2.98 -21.19 15.82
N VAL A 342 3.79 -21.47 14.80
CA VAL A 342 3.59 -20.96 13.43
C VAL A 342 2.24 -21.40 12.88
N ALA A 343 1.87 -22.67 13.02
CA ALA A 343 0.57 -23.17 12.55
C ALA A 343 -0.61 -22.51 13.27
N ALA A 344 -0.50 -22.33 14.58
CA ALA A 344 -1.53 -21.63 15.38
C ALA A 344 -1.70 -20.15 14.94
N MET A 345 -0.60 -19.46 14.64
CA MET A 345 -0.64 -18.10 14.12
C MET A 345 -1.29 -18.07 12.72
N LYS A 346 -0.88 -18.95 11.80
CA LYS A 346 -1.47 -19.08 10.46
C LYS A 346 -3.00 -19.25 10.50
N ALA A 347 -3.51 -20.06 11.42
CA ALA A 347 -4.95 -20.34 11.53
C ALA A 347 -5.78 -19.09 11.92
N ARG A 348 -5.19 -18.15 12.66
CA ARG A 348 -5.88 -16.98 13.22
C ARG A 348 -5.76 -15.73 12.34
N THR A 349 -4.74 -15.65 11.50
CA THR A 349 -4.35 -14.42 10.79
C THR A 349 -5.37 -14.01 9.73
N ALA A 350 -5.80 -14.95 8.85
CA ALA A 350 -6.73 -14.63 7.77
C ALA A 350 -8.13 -14.21 8.25
N PRO A 351 -8.79 -14.91 9.20
CA PRO A 351 -10.07 -14.45 9.74
C PRO A 351 -9.99 -13.03 10.29
N TYR A 352 -8.96 -12.72 11.08
CA TYR A 352 -8.77 -11.40 11.65
C TYR A 352 -8.65 -10.30 10.59
N ILE A 353 -7.77 -10.47 9.62
CA ILE A 353 -7.50 -9.40 8.65
C ILE A 353 -8.68 -9.17 7.70
N LEU A 354 -9.36 -10.23 7.26
CA LEU A 354 -10.51 -10.14 6.36
C LEU A 354 -11.72 -9.49 7.03
N GLU A 355 -11.91 -9.70 8.32
CA GLU A 355 -12.96 -9.05 9.08
C GLU A 355 -12.66 -7.56 9.30
N ASN A 356 -11.40 -7.21 9.61
CA ASN A 356 -11.02 -5.86 10.02
C ASN A 356 -10.64 -4.94 8.87
N TYR A 357 -10.25 -5.45 7.70
CA TYR A 357 -9.72 -4.66 6.58
C TYR A 357 -10.42 -4.99 5.27
N ASN A 358 -11.74 -4.99 5.27
CA ASN A 358 -12.56 -5.29 4.09
C ASN A 358 -12.74 -4.05 3.20
N TRP A 359 -12.61 -4.20 1.87
CA TRP A 359 -12.80 -3.12 0.91
C TRP A 359 -14.18 -2.46 0.97
N ASP A 360 -15.24 -3.21 1.29
CA ASP A 360 -16.58 -2.64 1.35
C ASP A 360 -16.75 -1.66 2.50
N ILE A 361 -16.06 -1.88 3.63
CA ILE A 361 -16.01 -0.94 4.76
C ILE A 361 -15.25 0.34 4.34
N VAL A 362 -14.13 0.17 3.65
CA VAL A 362 -13.33 1.30 3.16
C VAL A 362 -14.12 2.16 2.17
N VAL A 363 -14.82 1.53 1.22
CA VAL A 363 -15.62 2.23 0.22
C VAL A 363 -16.82 2.92 0.86
N GLU A 364 -17.50 2.29 1.82
CA GLU A 364 -18.57 2.92 2.59
C GLU A 364 -18.07 4.16 3.32
N GLN A 365 -16.96 4.07 4.04
CA GLN A 365 -16.34 5.21 4.71
C GLN A 365 -16.04 6.35 3.72
N MET A 366 -15.42 6.02 2.59
CA MET A 366 -15.07 7.01 1.58
C MET A 366 -16.28 7.71 1.00
N LEU A 367 -17.37 6.99 0.72
CA LEU A 367 -18.62 7.57 0.21
C LEU A 367 -19.29 8.48 1.24
N ARG A 368 -19.30 8.12 2.52
CA ARG A 368 -19.79 8.96 3.62
C ARG A 368 -18.97 10.25 3.72
N ILE A 369 -17.65 10.16 3.62
CA ILE A 369 -16.75 11.34 3.61
C ILE A 369 -17.01 12.21 2.37
N TYR A 370 -17.21 11.61 1.20
CA TYR A 370 -17.53 12.35 -0.03
C TYR A 370 -18.88 13.10 0.08
N ARG A 371 -19.83 12.59 0.85
CA ARG A 371 -21.12 13.26 1.17
C ARG A 371 -21.01 14.31 2.27
N GLY A 372 -19.86 14.43 2.96
CA GLY A 372 -19.62 15.47 3.95
C GLY A 372 -19.51 14.99 5.38
N GLU A 373 -19.67 13.71 5.64
CA GLU A 373 -19.49 13.20 6.98
C GLU A 373 -17.99 13.19 7.37
N ARG A 374 -17.73 13.30 8.67
CA ARG A 374 -16.40 13.14 9.25
C ARG A 374 -16.38 11.85 10.07
N VAL A 375 -16.23 10.73 9.41
CA VAL A 375 -16.30 9.40 10.01
C VAL A 375 -14.96 8.68 9.90
N ASP A 376 -14.48 8.18 11.04
CA ASP A 376 -13.26 7.38 11.13
C ASP A 376 -13.53 5.92 10.71
N TYR A 377 -12.50 5.25 10.19
CA TYR A 377 -12.60 3.85 9.75
C TYR A 377 -13.12 2.91 10.85
N LEU A 378 -12.60 3.04 12.07
CA LEU A 378 -13.01 2.19 13.18
C LEU A 378 -14.48 2.41 13.59
N THR A 379 -15.00 3.61 13.35
CA THR A 379 -16.43 3.89 13.58
C THR A 379 -17.31 3.12 12.60
N VAL A 380 -16.97 3.17 11.31
CA VAL A 380 -17.72 2.41 10.28
C VAL A 380 -17.64 0.90 10.52
N LEU A 381 -16.46 0.40 10.89
CA LEU A 381 -16.27 -1.01 11.24
C LEU A 381 -17.17 -1.42 12.41
N ARG A 382 -17.23 -0.61 13.47
CA ARG A 382 -18.07 -0.88 14.65
C ARG A 382 -19.56 -0.89 14.29
N GLU A 383 -20.02 0.14 13.57
CA GLU A 383 -21.41 0.24 13.12
C GLU A 383 -21.84 -0.97 12.28
N ARG A 384 -20.95 -1.50 11.44
CA ARG A 384 -21.22 -2.71 10.65
C ARG A 384 -21.34 -3.96 11.53
N ARG A 385 -20.45 -4.13 12.51
CA ARG A 385 -20.51 -5.25 13.46
C ARG A 385 -21.82 -5.25 14.23
N GLU A 386 -22.22 -4.10 14.75
CA GLU A 386 -23.49 -3.92 15.47
C GLU A 386 -24.71 -4.31 14.61
N LYS A 387 -24.69 -3.94 13.31
CA LYS A 387 -25.76 -4.31 12.35
C LYS A 387 -25.76 -5.80 12.00
N SER A 388 -24.60 -6.46 12.04
CA SER A 388 -24.45 -7.88 11.68
C SER A 388 -24.71 -8.82 12.87
N GLY A 389 -24.90 -8.29 14.08
CA GLY A 389 -25.10 -9.05 15.31
C GLY A 389 -23.87 -9.82 15.79
N VAL A 390 -22.68 -9.39 15.37
CA VAL A 390 -21.38 -9.96 15.73
C VAL A 390 -20.65 -9.01 16.69
#